data_5c48e0eac1ad366e1946ccb67fb62635
#
_entry.id   5c48e0eac1ad366e1946ccb67fb62635
#
_cell.length_a   1.000
_cell.length_b   1.000
_cell.length_c   1.000
_cell.angle_alpha   90.00
_cell.angle_beta   90.00
_cell.angle_gamma   90.00
#
_symmetry.space_group_name_H-M   'P 1'
#
loop_
_entity.id
_entity.type
_entity.pdbx_description
1 polymer ?
#
loop_
_entity_poly.entity_id
_entity_poly.type
_entity_poly.pdbx_seq_one_letter_code
_entity_poly.pdbx_strand_id
1 'polypeptide(L)'
;MNKHEIKKILNNKYNRDEWKILVKNIFNDTEYFKEPLSIKTENDKILDFVQIGNLKLSDNKKIALFELRLIKNLNIYKNKVELRNIVTKFIDQYSNHGVLVIFDNQGQDYRLTFSTKYSEIDKYGSIKNVETSSKKYTYLLGETESCITPAERLHKLSLNNKKLKINNIIEAFSVDKLTDQFFTDYKNLFLKINDSLTQIRKKDKKIDKNFIKNNIHNSEFAKRLLGQIVFIYFIQKKGWLGIKQNADGSFNKWGSGPKNFFKKLFNKDYCDYKNFFNDVLEPFFISLSEDLTENYSAKLKCKIPHLNGGLFEPLKNYDWLQTEILIENDIIKEIINVFDQYNFTIFEEDEEESEVAIDPEMLGKVLENLISIKDRKSKGIFYTPRQVVKYMVENSVFLYLKNSFKDENITQDLSIFFKNEKLAQSNKFLKKNFKRIDDLLKNILICDPAIGSGAYPVELMNFIVSLRRRLNVFFEDKK
;
A
#
# COMPACT_ATOMS: atom_id res chain seq x y z
N MET A 1 8.35 17.63 -22.12
CA MET A 1 9.24 17.06 -21.05
C MET A 1 9.40 15.57 -21.26
N ASN A 2 10.62 15.05 -21.11
CA ASN A 2 10.87 13.62 -21.16
C ASN A 2 10.60 12.95 -19.78
N LYS A 3 10.55 11.62 -19.74
CA LYS A 3 10.28 10.84 -18.50
C LYS A 3 11.27 11.16 -17.36
N HIS A 4 12.55 11.41 -17.70
CA HIS A 4 13.59 11.68 -16.70
C HIS A 4 13.40 13.06 -16.05
N GLU A 5 13.06 14.07 -16.83
CA GLU A 5 12.76 15.43 -16.33
C GLU A 5 11.54 15.43 -15.42
N ILE A 6 10.47 14.72 -15.82
CA ILE A 6 9.28 14.56 -14.99
C ILE A 6 9.65 13.89 -13.68
N LYS A 7 10.39 12.77 -13.72
CA LYS A 7 10.83 12.06 -12.53
C LYS A 7 11.65 12.96 -11.60
N LYS A 8 12.54 13.77 -12.15
CA LYS A 8 13.37 14.69 -11.35
C LYS A 8 12.50 15.67 -10.55
N ILE A 9 11.49 16.27 -11.19
CA ILE A 9 10.55 17.18 -10.51
C ILE A 9 9.78 16.45 -9.42
N LEU A 10 9.26 15.24 -9.70
CA LEU A 10 8.47 14.47 -8.76
C LEU A 10 9.27 13.96 -7.56
N ASN A 11 10.57 13.72 -7.71
CA ASN A 11 11.47 13.28 -6.65
C ASN A 11 12.02 14.42 -5.78
N ASN A 12 11.83 15.67 -6.15
CA ASN A 12 12.19 16.81 -5.32
C ASN A 12 11.10 17.07 -4.25
N LYS A 13 11.44 17.89 -3.25
CA LYS A 13 10.41 18.51 -2.39
C LYS A 13 9.43 19.28 -3.26
N TYR A 14 8.19 19.36 -2.79
CA TYR A 14 7.19 20.10 -3.55
C TYR A 14 7.63 21.54 -3.80
N ASN A 15 7.55 21.96 -5.06
CA ASN A 15 7.78 23.32 -5.52
C ASN A 15 6.65 23.73 -6.48
N ARG A 16 5.92 24.80 -6.13
CA ARG A 16 4.76 25.29 -6.90
C ARG A 16 5.11 25.66 -8.34
N ASP A 17 6.25 26.29 -8.57
CA ASP A 17 6.60 26.76 -9.91
C ASP A 17 7.03 25.59 -10.82
N GLU A 18 7.83 24.67 -10.32
CA GLU A 18 8.17 23.42 -11.03
C GLU A 18 6.89 22.60 -11.31
N TRP A 19 5.96 22.54 -10.35
CA TRP A 19 4.69 21.87 -10.53
C TRP A 19 3.82 22.52 -11.61
N LYS A 20 3.73 23.85 -11.66
CA LYS A 20 3.01 24.59 -12.71
C LYS A 20 3.59 24.29 -14.10
N ILE A 21 4.91 24.26 -14.22
CA ILE A 21 5.60 23.91 -15.47
C ILE A 21 5.25 22.47 -15.87
N LEU A 22 5.33 21.53 -14.95
CA LEU A 22 5.01 20.13 -15.18
C LEU A 22 3.58 19.96 -15.69
N VAL A 23 2.60 20.50 -14.97
CA VAL A 23 1.17 20.38 -15.31
C VAL A 23 0.88 20.99 -16.67
N LYS A 24 1.46 22.18 -17.00
CA LYS A 24 1.31 22.81 -18.31
C LYS A 24 1.91 21.98 -19.46
N ASN A 25 2.96 21.22 -19.21
CA ASN A 25 3.52 20.30 -20.19
C ASN A 25 2.66 19.03 -20.40
N ILE A 26 2.00 18.56 -19.35
CA ILE A 26 1.12 17.39 -19.41
C ILE A 26 -0.22 17.74 -20.01
N PHE A 27 -0.79 18.88 -19.63
CA PHE A 27 -2.14 19.32 -20.02
C PHE A 27 -2.04 20.63 -20.80
N ASN A 28 -2.30 20.55 -22.10
CA ASN A 28 -2.11 21.68 -23.01
C ASN A 28 -3.00 22.90 -22.66
N ASP A 29 -4.23 22.64 -22.18
CA ASP A 29 -5.23 23.68 -21.88
C ASP A 29 -5.31 23.88 -20.35
N THR A 30 -4.27 24.52 -19.80
CA THR A 30 -4.13 24.83 -18.38
C THR A 30 -4.16 26.33 -18.16
N GLU A 31 -5.14 26.79 -17.40
CA GLU A 31 -5.30 28.18 -17.00
C GLU A 31 -4.90 28.36 -15.52
N TYR A 32 -3.82 29.08 -15.26
CA TYR A 32 -3.44 29.49 -13.90
C TYR A 32 -4.02 30.85 -13.55
N PHE A 33 -4.48 30.99 -12.33
CA PHE A 33 -4.89 32.28 -11.82
C PHE A 33 -3.67 33.19 -11.58
N LYS A 34 -3.84 34.50 -11.80
CA LYS A 34 -2.78 35.49 -11.50
C LYS A 34 -2.41 35.44 -10.02
N GLU A 35 -3.43 35.38 -9.17
CA GLU A 35 -3.30 35.17 -7.73
C GLU A 35 -4.10 33.92 -7.35
N PRO A 36 -3.54 33.01 -6.52
CA PRO A 36 -4.26 31.85 -6.04
C PRO A 36 -5.51 32.28 -5.25
N LEU A 37 -6.63 31.61 -5.47
CA LEU A 37 -7.87 31.87 -4.73
C LEU A 37 -7.81 31.15 -3.39
N SER A 38 -7.75 31.93 -2.31
CA SER A 38 -7.76 31.38 -0.94
C SER A 38 -9.13 30.81 -0.59
N ILE A 39 -9.13 29.64 0.04
CA ILE A 39 -10.33 28.92 0.46
C ILE A 39 -10.32 28.81 1.99
N LYS A 40 -11.36 29.32 2.62
CA LYS A 40 -11.52 29.24 4.07
C LYS A 40 -11.80 27.78 4.49
N THR A 41 -11.10 27.32 5.53
CA THR A 41 -11.30 26.03 6.17
C THR A 41 -11.19 26.19 7.68
N GLU A 42 -11.99 25.43 8.41
CA GLU A 42 -11.97 25.39 9.89
C GLU A 42 -11.04 24.31 10.44
N ASN A 43 -10.29 23.62 9.54
CA ASN A 43 -9.41 22.53 9.94
C ASN A 43 -8.06 23.07 10.40
N ASP A 44 -7.74 22.87 11.67
CA ASP A 44 -6.51 23.32 12.34
C ASP A 44 -5.21 22.70 11.80
N LYS A 45 -5.31 21.61 11.05
CA LYS A 45 -4.17 20.94 10.39
C LYS A 45 -3.78 21.58 9.07
N ILE A 46 -4.57 22.51 8.55
CA ILE A 46 -4.35 23.18 7.28
C ILE A 46 -3.90 24.61 7.52
N LEU A 47 -2.68 24.93 7.07
CA LEU A 47 -2.12 26.28 7.14
C LEU A 47 -2.62 27.16 6.00
N ASP A 48 -2.74 26.57 4.80
CA ASP A 48 -3.18 27.29 3.61
C ASP A 48 -3.90 26.35 2.66
N PHE A 49 -5.01 26.82 2.08
CA PHE A 49 -5.77 26.08 1.09
C PHE A 49 -6.12 27.02 -0.06
N VAL A 50 -5.56 26.73 -1.24
CA VAL A 50 -5.72 27.61 -2.40
C VAL A 50 -6.07 26.82 -3.65
N GLN A 51 -6.89 27.44 -4.51
CA GLN A 51 -7.04 27.03 -5.89
C GLN A 51 -6.07 27.81 -6.76
N ILE A 52 -5.22 27.12 -7.51
CA ILE A 52 -4.17 27.74 -8.34
C ILE A 52 -4.55 27.88 -9.80
N GLY A 53 -5.59 27.17 -10.25
CA GLY A 53 -6.03 27.21 -11.64
C GLY A 53 -7.01 26.12 -11.99
N ASN A 54 -7.20 25.90 -13.30
CA ASN A 54 -8.07 24.87 -13.87
C ASN A 54 -7.43 24.21 -15.10
N LEU A 55 -7.83 22.98 -15.36
CA LEU A 55 -7.56 22.25 -16.60
C LEU A 55 -8.86 22.11 -17.39
N LYS A 56 -8.82 22.31 -18.69
CA LYS A 56 -9.90 21.99 -19.62
C LYS A 56 -9.48 20.81 -20.47
N LEU A 57 -10.31 19.78 -20.51
CA LEU A 57 -10.06 18.56 -21.29
C LEU A 57 -10.77 18.59 -22.63
N SER A 58 -10.33 17.73 -23.55
CA SER A 58 -10.89 17.65 -24.91
C SER A 58 -12.36 17.21 -24.96
N ASP A 59 -12.87 16.59 -23.89
CA ASP A 59 -14.28 16.23 -23.70
C ASP A 59 -15.09 17.31 -22.96
N ASN A 60 -14.61 18.56 -22.97
CA ASN A 60 -15.17 19.73 -22.27
C ASN A 60 -15.29 19.59 -20.74
N LYS A 61 -14.66 18.58 -20.16
CA LYS A 61 -14.62 18.43 -18.70
C LYS A 61 -13.58 19.36 -18.10
N LYS A 62 -13.90 19.88 -16.91
CA LYS A 62 -13.05 20.81 -16.16
C LYS A 62 -12.55 20.14 -14.91
N ILE A 63 -11.26 20.28 -14.62
CA ILE A 63 -10.60 19.81 -13.41
C ILE A 63 -9.98 21.01 -12.69
N ALA A 64 -10.32 21.19 -11.43
CA ALA A 64 -9.73 22.24 -10.60
C ALA A 64 -8.40 21.79 -10.01
N LEU A 65 -7.44 22.73 -9.94
CA LEU A 65 -6.10 22.51 -9.38
C LEU A 65 -6.02 23.18 -8.01
N PHE A 66 -5.75 22.37 -6.97
CA PHE A 66 -5.65 22.83 -5.60
C PHE A 66 -4.30 22.51 -4.98
N GLU A 67 -3.92 23.34 -4.02
CA GLU A 67 -2.81 23.10 -3.11
C GLU A 67 -3.30 23.23 -1.67
N LEU A 68 -2.94 22.27 -0.81
CA LEU A 68 -3.11 22.34 0.62
C LEU A 68 -1.75 22.31 1.29
N ARG A 69 -1.42 23.37 1.99
CA ARG A 69 -0.26 23.41 2.89
C ARG A 69 -0.70 22.98 4.27
N LEU A 70 -0.09 21.91 4.75
CA LEU A 70 -0.38 21.31 6.05
C LEU A 70 0.58 21.83 7.12
N ILE A 71 0.22 21.67 8.39
CA ILE A 71 1.12 21.96 9.50
C ILE A 71 2.39 21.11 9.37
N LYS A 72 3.51 21.69 9.78
CA LYS A 72 4.83 21.02 9.69
C LYS A 72 4.83 19.72 10.48
N ASN A 73 5.41 18.68 9.88
CA ASN A 73 5.51 17.32 10.46
C ASN A 73 4.18 16.56 10.60
N LEU A 74 3.07 17.07 10.06
CA LEU A 74 1.86 16.26 9.96
C LEU A 74 2.17 14.98 9.15
N ASN A 75 1.83 13.84 9.72
CA ASN A 75 2.05 12.57 9.03
C ASN A 75 1.06 12.44 7.86
N ILE A 76 1.55 12.70 6.64
CA ILE A 76 0.75 12.64 5.40
C ILE A 76 0.25 11.23 5.10
N TYR A 77 0.84 10.21 5.69
CA TYR A 77 0.44 8.80 5.50
C TYR A 77 -0.76 8.42 6.40
N LYS A 78 -0.94 9.08 7.56
CA LYS A 78 -1.96 8.70 8.56
C LYS A 78 -3.24 9.55 8.51
N ASN A 79 -3.19 10.80 8.03
CA ASN A 79 -4.33 11.72 8.06
C ASN A 79 -5.15 11.71 6.76
N LYS A 80 -5.29 10.56 6.12
CA LYS A 80 -5.92 10.39 4.80
C LYS A 80 -7.40 10.83 4.80
N VAL A 81 -8.21 10.32 5.73
CA VAL A 81 -9.67 10.47 5.71
C VAL A 81 -10.12 11.91 5.92
N GLU A 82 -9.48 12.63 6.81
CA GLU A 82 -9.85 14.01 7.14
C GLU A 82 -9.53 14.97 5.99
N LEU A 83 -8.31 14.88 5.43
CA LEU A 83 -7.89 15.67 4.28
C LEU A 83 -8.74 15.38 3.04
N ARG A 84 -9.19 14.13 2.90
CA ARG A 84 -10.08 13.66 1.85
C ARG A 84 -11.41 14.41 1.83
N ASN A 85 -12.07 14.51 2.97
CA ASN A 85 -13.42 15.07 3.06
C ASN A 85 -13.48 16.55 2.68
N ILE A 86 -12.36 17.26 2.86
CA ILE A 86 -12.24 18.68 2.50
C ILE A 86 -12.30 18.85 0.98
N VAL A 87 -11.59 17.99 0.24
CA VAL A 87 -11.47 18.10 -1.22
C VAL A 87 -12.73 17.65 -1.96
N THR A 88 -13.47 16.67 -1.42
CA THR A 88 -14.67 16.11 -2.08
C THR A 88 -15.79 17.15 -2.23
N LYS A 89 -15.90 18.07 -1.27
CA LYS A 89 -16.92 19.13 -1.30
C LYS A 89 -16.82 20.03 -2.54
N PHE A 90 -15.61 20.12 -3.13
CA PHE A 90 -15.37 21.03 -4.27
C PHE A 90 -15.68 20.40 -5.64
N ILE A 91 -15.93 19.10 -5.73
CA ILE A 91 -16.27 18.46 -7.00
C ILE A 91 -17.67 18.88 -7.47
N ASP A 92 -18.61 19.08 -6.56
CA ASP A 92 -20.00 19.41 -6.88
C ASP A 92 -20.28 20.92 -6.87
N GLN A 93 -19.60 21.68 -5.99
CA GLN A 93 -19.91 23.09 -5.73
C GLN A 93 -19.59 24.03 -6.90
N TYR A 94 -18.65 23.65 -7.79
CA TYR A 94 -18.10 24.55 -8.82
C TYR A 94 -18.22 23.99 -10.27
N SER A 95 -19.15 23.11 -10.53
CA SER A 95 -19.30 22.44 -11.84
C SER A 95 -18.00 21.76 -12.34
N ASN A 96 -17.14 21.34 -11.40
CA ASN A 96 -15.93 20.63 -11.72
C ASN A 96 -16.21 19.14 -11.83
N HIS A 97 -15.67 18.52 -12.87
CA HIS A 97 -15.79 17.08 -13.12
C HIS A 97 -14.74 16.27 -12.35
N GLY A 98 -13.74 16.96 -11.79
CA GLY A 98 -12.70 16.39 -10.96
C GLY A 98 -11.82 17.45 -10.34
N VAL A 99 -10.98 17.01 -9.41
CA VAL A 99 -9.98 17.86 -8.74
C VAL A 99 -8.65 17.15 -8.71
N LEU A 100 -7.57 17.91 -8.90
CA LEU A 100 -6.18 17.47 -8.74
C LEU A 100 -5.57 18.29 -7.61
N VAL A 101 -5.12 17.63 -6.57
CA VAL A 101 -4.75 18.28 -5.31
C VAL A 101 -3.37 17.86 -4.86
N ILE A 102 -2.54 18.83 -4.50
CA ILE A 102 -1.28 18.64 -3.79
C ILE A 102 -1.50 18.84 -2.29
N PHE A 103 -1.03 17.89 -1.49
CA PHE A 103 -0.94 17.98 -0.04
C PHE A 103 0.52 18.04 0.36
N ASP A 104 0.99 19.20 0.82
CA ASP A 104 2.38 19.44 1.21
C ASP A 104 2.46 19.79 2.71
N ASN A 105 3.24 19.01 3.47
CA ASN A 105 3.54 19.27 4.88
C ASN A 105 4.92 19.94 5.09
N GLN A 106 5.50 20.49 4.01
CA GLN A 106 6.84 21.06 3.97
C GLN A 106 7.95 20.06 4.35
N GLY A 107 7.69 18.77 4.17
CA GLY A 107 8.63 17.67 4.42
C GLY A 107 9.43 17.28 3.18
N GLN A 108 9.93 16.05 3.18
CA GLN A 108 10.63 15.47 2.04
C GLN A 108 9.67 14.91 0.99
N ASP A 109 8.49 14.47 1.43
CA ASP A 109 7.49 13.82 0.60
C ASP A 109 6.17 14.59 0.64
N TYR A 110 5.39 14.48 -0.43
CA TYR A 110 4.09 15.09 -0.60
C TYR A 110 3.11 14.16 -1.31
N ARG A 111 1.82 14.51 -1.34
CA ARG A 111 0.78 13.69 -1.99
C ARG A 111 0.19 14.43 -3.18
N LEU A 112 -0.01 13.70 -4.28
CA LEU A 112 -0.79 14.12 -5.42
C LEU A 112 -2.05 13.27 -5.50
N THR A 113 -3.21 13.87 -5.26
CA THR A 113 -4.50 13.19 -5.29
C THR A 113 -5.34 13.66 -6.45
N PHE A 114 -5.82 12.73 -7.25
CA PHE A 114 -6.87 12.95 -8.25
C PHE A 114 -8.19 12.39 -7.71
N SER A 115 -9.23 13.19 -7.74
CA SER A 115 -10.58 12.78 -7.34
C SER A 115 -11.60 13.15 -8.41
N THR A 116 -12.48 12.21 -8.73
CA THR A 116 -13.55 12.42 -9.71
C THR A 116 -14.79 11.63 -9.32
N LYS A 117 -15.96 12.14 -9.69
CA LYS A 117 -17.20 11.37 -9.70
C LYS A 117 -17.43 10.92 -11.14
N TYR A 118 -17.73 9.67 -11.34
CA TYR A 118 -18.19 9.19 -12.64
C TYR A 118 -19.39 8.27 -12.46
N SER A 119 -20.29 8.34 -13.44
CA SER A 119 -21.44 7.44 -13.50
C SER A 119 -20.98 6.13 -14.15
N GLU A 120 -21.20 5.00 -13.52
CA GLU A 120 -21.03 3.71 -14.18
C GLU A 120 -22.20 3.50 -15.14
N ILE A 121 -21.89 3.25 -16.41
CA ILE A 121 -22.86 2.75 -17.37
C ILE A 121 -22.95 1.25 -17.09
N ASP A 122 -24.15 0.77 -16.73
CA ASP A 122 -24.39 -0.66 -16.54
C ASP A 122 -24.25 -1.43 -17.88
N LYS A 123 -24.21 -2.76 -17.78
CA LYS A 123 -24.11 -3.64 -18.95
C LYS A 123 -25.26 -3.48 -19.97
N TYR A 124 -26.28 -2.72 -19.63
CA TYR A 124 -27.48 -2.48 -20.44
C TYR A 124 -27.57 -1.05 -20.99
N GLY A 125 -26.49 -0.23 -20.79
CA GLY A 125 -26.44 1.14 -21.32
C GLY A 125 -27.22 2.16 -20.49
N SER A 126 -27.77 1.80 -19.34
CA SER A 126 -28.48 2.72 -18.46
C SER A 126 -27.51 3.44 -17.55
N ILE A 127 -27.58 4.77 -17.52
CA ILE A 127 -26.84 5.60 -16.57
C ILE A 127 -27.52 5.40 -15.20
N LYS A 128 -26.96 4.56 -14.36
CA LYS A 128 -27.31 4.61 -12.93
C LYS A 128 -26.67 5.86 -12.35
N ASN A 129 -27.47 6.87 -12.09
CA ASN A 129 -27.16 7.92 -11.14
C ASN A 129 -27.11 7.31 -9.73
N VAL A 130 -26.16 6.43 -9.50
CA VAL A 130 -25.74 6.12 -8.16
C VAL A 130 -24.87 7.30 -7.78
N GLU A 131 -25.24 8.04 -6.75
CA GLU A 131 -24.32 8.93 -6.03
C GLU A 131 -23.18 8.05 -5.48
N THR A 132 -22.29 7.64 -6.40
CA THR A 132 -21.09 6.92 -6.01
C THR A 132 -20.21 7.93 -5.27
N SER A 133 -19.81 7.58 -4.09
CA SER A 133 -18.73 8.26 -3.38
C SER A 133 -17.60 8.52 -4.36
N SER A 134 -17.06 9.74 -4.38
CA SER A 134 -16.02 10.12 -5.33
C SER A 134 -14.81 9.21 -5.17
N LYS A 135 -14.41 8.48 -6.22
CA LYS A 135 -13.17 7.69 -6.21
C LYS A 135 -11.98 8.62 -6.21
N LYS A 136 -11.02 8.32 -5.37
CA LYS A 136 -9.79 9.08 -5.15
C LYS A 136 -8.59 8.18 -5.35
N TYR A 137 -7.63 8.69 -6.08
CA TYR A 137 -6.39 8.00 -6.38
C TYR A 137 -5.22 8.89 -6.01
N THR A 138 -4.27 8.36 -5.27
CA THR A 138 -3.18 9.14 -4.71
C THR A 138 -1.82 8.55 -5.06
N TYR A 139 -0.92 9.40 -5.52
CA TYR A 139 0.51 9.14 -5.57
C TYR A 139 1.21 9.76 -4.37
N LEU A 140 2.10 9.01 -3.75
CA LEU A 140 3.12 9.55 -2.86
C LEU A 140 4.35 9.91 -3.70
N LEU A 141 4.83 11.13 -3.53
CA LEU A 141 5.92 11.73 -4.31
C LEU A 141 6.94 12.38 -3.35
N GLY A 142 8.13 12.64 -3.83
CA GLY A 142 9.18 13.30 -3.05
C GLY A 142 10.48 12.52 -2.96
N GLU A 143 11.39 13.00 -2.12
CA GLU A 143 12.79 12.53 -2.04
C GLU A 143 12.91 11.07 -1.59
N THR A 144 11.94 10.56 -0.80
CA THR A 144 12.00 9.18 -0.28
C THR A 144 11.18 8.18 -1.10
N GLU A 145 10.48 8.65 -2.14
CA GLU A 145 9.62 7.83 -3.00
C GLU A 145 10.29 7.51 -4.35
N SER A 146 9.89 6.41 -4.97
CA SER A 146 10.46 5.96 -6.25
C SER A 146 10.17 6.93 -7.41
N CYS A 147 8.96 7.47 -7.47
CA CYS A 147 8.42 8.34 -8.52
C CYS A 147 8.59 7.84 -9.98
N ILE A 148 8.97 6.56 -10.20
CA ILE A 148 9.18 6.02 -11.55
C ILE A 148 7.84 5.79 -12.23
N THR A 149 6.92 5.07 -11.58
CA THR A 149 5.58 4.81 -12.10
C THR A 149 4.77 6.09 -12.36
N PRO A 150 4.67 7.06 -11.42
CA PRO A 150 3.97 8.30 -11.69
C PRO A 150 4.63 9.10 -12.83
N ALA A 151 5.97 9.15 -12.91
CA ALA A 151 6.65 9.83 -14.00
C ALA A 151 6.34 9.21 -15.37
N GLU A 152 6.33 7.89 -15.47
CA GLU A 152 5.98 7.19 -16.71
C GLU A 152 4.55 7.43 -17.13
N ARG A 153 3.60 7.36 -16.20
CA ARG A 153 2.18 7.53 -16.49
C ARG A 153 1.85 8.98 -16.86
N LEU A 154 2.43 9.95 -16.15
CA LEU A 154 2.28 11.37 -16.48
C LEU A 154 2.97 11.70 -17.82
N HIS A 155 4.11 11.07 -18.14
CA HIS A 155 4.74 11.21 -19.45
C HIS A 155 3.84 10.67 -20.57
N LYS A 156 3.20 9.51 -20.40
CA LYS A 156 2.23 8.98 -21.37
C LYS A 156 1.05 9.94 -21.61
N LEU A 157 0.57 10.63 -20.58
CA LEU A 157 -0.43 11.68 -20.73
C LEU A 157 0.12 12.85 -21.59
N SER A 158 1.34 13.29 -21.35
CA SER A 158 1.94 14.41 -22.08
C SER A 158 2.09 14.17 -23.59
N LEU A 159 2.26 12.91 -24.00
CA LEU A 159 2.33 12.54 -25.42
C LEU A 159 1.03 12.77 -26.18
N ASN A 160 -0.11 12.77 -25.47
CA ASN A 160 -1.45 12.94 -26.02
C ASN A 160 -2.15 14.23 -25.52
N ASN A 161 -1.40 15.22 -25.08
CA ASN A 161 -1.85 16.40 -24.36
C ASN A 161 -3.01 17.19 -25.01
N LYS A 162 -3.14 17.17 -26.34
CA LYS A 162 -4.21 17.84 -27.09
C LYS A 162 -5.54 17.09 -27.14
N LYS A 163 -5.56 15.80 -26.79
CA LYS A 163 -6.75 14.92 -26.91
C LYS A 163 -7.11 14.23 -25.58
N LEU A 164 -6.63 14.76 -24.46
CA LEU A 164 -6.85 14.16 -23.16
C LEU A 164 -8.33 14.27 -22.75
N LYS A 165 -8.88 13.13 -22.36
CA LYS A 165 -10.20 13.00 -21.74
C LYS A 165 -10.01 12.61 -20.27
N ILE A 166 -11.08 12.76 -19.48
CA ILE A 166 -11.03 12.40 -18.05
C ILE A 166 -10.64 10.93 -17.82
N ASN A 167 -11.07 10.03 -18.72
CA ASN A 167 -10.73 8.62 -18.64
C ASN A 167 -9.23 8.35 -18.77
N ASN A 168 -8.49 9.16 -19.53
CA ASN A 168 -7.03 9.02 -19.63
C ASN A 168 -6.35 9.33 -18.28
N ILE A 169 -6.90 10.31 -17.53
CA ILE A 169 -6.39 10.64 -16.20
C ILE A 169 -6.74 9.53 -15.21
N ILE A 170 -7.99 9.02 -15.24
CA ILE A 170 -8.40 7.87 -14.43
C ILE A 170 -7.47 6.68 -14.68
N GLU A 171 -7.17 6.38 -15.95
CA GLU A 171 -6.22 5.32 -16.31
C GLU A 171 -4.79 5.56 -15.78
N ALA A 172 -4.30 6.81 -15.83
CA ALA A 172 -2.98 7.15 -15.33
C ALA A 172 -2.86 6.95 -13.80
N PHE A 173 -3.97 7.05 -13.09
CA PHE A 173 -4.04 6.81 -11.65
C PHE A 173 -4.61 5.42 -11.29
N SER A 174 -4.91 4.54 -12.26
CA SER A 174 -5.53 3.23 -12.01
C SER A 174 -4.60 2.29 -11.26
N VAL A 175 -5.11 1.72 -10.17
CA VAL A 175 -4.45 0.68 -9.37
C VAL A 175 -4.49 -0.66 -10.10
N ASP A 176 -5.58 -1.00 -10.78
CA ASP A 176 -5.71 -2.27 -11.51
C ASP A 176 -4.63 -2.43 -12.57
N LYS A 177 -4.36 -1.37 -13.37
CA LYS A 177 -3.26 -1.41 -14.35
C LYS A 177 -1.89 -1.56 -13.72
N LEU A 178 -1.69 -1.03 -12.49
CA LEU A 178 -0.46 -1.23 -11.75
C LEU A 178 -0.30 -2.70 -11.35
N THR A 179 -1.37 -3.31 -10.88
CA THR A 179 -1.40 -4.72 -10.48
C THR A 179 -1.07 -5.64 -11.65
N ASP A 180 -1.66 -5.41 -12.82
CA ASP A 180 -1.41 -6.22 -14.02
C ASP A 180 0.06 -6.09 -14.49
N GLN A 181 0.61 -4.88 -14.46
CA GLN A 181 2.00 -4.64 -14.81
C GLN A 181 2.93 -5.33 -13.80
N PHE A 182 2.70 -5.14 -12.52
CA PHE A 182 3.47 -5.80 -11.46
C PHE A 182 3.42 -7.32 -11.57
N PHE A 183 2.25 -7.88 -11.86
CA PHE A 183 2.11 -9.32 -12.08
C PHE A 183 2.98 -9.81 -13.24
N THR A 184 2.98 -9.09 -14.35
CA THR A 184 3.77 -9.43 -15.53
C THR A 184 5.27 -9.40 -15.22
N ASP A 185 5.73 -8.36 -14.56
CA ASP A 185 7.13 -8.19 -14.17
C ASP A 185 7.56 -9.24 -13.14
N TYR A 186 6.74 -9.48 -12.13
CA TYR A 186 6.96 -10.52 -11.12
C TYR A 186 7.07 -11.91 -11.74
N LYS A 187 6.19 -12.25 -12.70
CA LYS A 187 6.22 -13.50 -13.44
C LYS A 187 7.52 -13.66 -14.23
N ASN A 188 8.00 -12.60 -14.89
CA ASN A 188 9.25 -12.64 -15.64
C ASN A 188 10.45 -12.90 -14.70
N LEU A 189 10.50 -12.22 -13.55
CA LEU A 189 11.52 -12.47 -12.53
C LEU A 189 11.48 -13.90 -12.00
N PHE A 190 10.28 -14.42 -11.73
CA PHE A 190 10.09 -15.81 -11.31
C PHE A 190 10.68 -16.80 -12.32
N LEU A 191 10.40 -16.61 -13.61
CA LEU A 191 10.93 -17.48 -14.66
C LEU A 191 12.46 -17.44 -14.72
N LYS A 192 13.07 -16.24 -14.63
CA LYS A 192 14.53 -16.07 -14.62
C LYS A 192 15.20 -16.77 -13.44
N ILE A 193 14.66 -16.64 -12.22
CA ILE A 193 15.19 -17.33 -11.04
C ILE A 193 15.08 -18.84 -11.23
N ASN A 194 13.94 -19.34 -11.70
CA ASN A 194 13.71 -20.77 -11.95
C ASN A 194 14.72 -21.32 -12.97
N ASP A 195 15.00 -20.58 -14.04
CA ASP A 195 16.00 -20.95 -15.05
C ASP A 195 17.42 -20.93 -14.49
N SER A 196 17.78 -19.90 -13.71
CA SER A 196 19.07 -19.84 -13.02
C SER A 196 19.27 -21.03 -12.09
N LEU A 197 18.29 -21.39 -11.27
CA LEU A 197 18.35 -22.57 -10.42
C LEU A 197 18.51 -23.86 -11.22
N THR A 198 17.88 -23.94 -12.37
CA THR A 198 18.04 -25.10 -13.28
C THR A 198 19.47 -25.21 -13.80
N GLN A 199 20.10 -24.09 -14.15
CA GLN A 199 21.50 -24.07 -14.56
C GLN A 199 22.46 -24.39 -13.42
N ILE A 200 22.23 -23.82 -12.22
CA ILE A 200 23.02 -24.12 -11.03
C ILE A 200 23.00 -25.63 -10.71
N ARG A 201 21.81 -26.24 -10.68
CA ARG A 201 21.66 -27.69 -10.43
C ARG A 201 22.29 -28.56 -11.48
N LYS A 202 22.31 -28.13 -12.75
CA LYS A 202 23.02 -28.87 -13.84
C LYS A 202 24.54 -28.84 -13.63
N LYS A 203 25.08 -27.69 -13.17
CA LYS A 203 26.52 -27.50 -12.97
C LYS A 203 27.02 -28.12 -11.66
N ASP A 204 26.24 -28.05 -10.59
CA ASP A 204 26.61 -28.53 -9.26
C ASP A 204 25.71 -29.74 -8.84
N LYS A 205 26.29 -30.92 -8.88
CA LYS A 205 25.63 -32.16 -8.50
C LYS A 205 25.36 -32.29 -7.00
N LYS A 206 26.09 -31.56 -6.13
CA LYS A 206 25.85 -31.53 -4.69
C LYS A 206 24.56 -30.79 -4.39
N ILE A 207 24.36 -29.64 -5.02
CA ILE A 207 23.12 -28.86 -4.92
C ILE A 207 21.94 -29.67 -5.47
N ASP A 208 22.09 -30.29 -6.65
CA ASP A 208 21.02 -31.10 -7.24
C ASP A 208 20.59 -32.24 -6.32
N LYS A 209 21.54 -32.98 -5.74
CA LYS A 209 21.26 -34.05 -4.76
C LYS A 209 20.56 -33.50 -3.51
N ASN A 210 20.95 -32.35 -3.02
CA ASN A 210 20.33 -31.71 -1.86
C ASN A 210 18.84 -31.37 -2.15
N PHE A 211 18.56 -30.74 -3.31
CA PHE A 211 17.21 -30.42 -3.73
C PHE A 211 16.33 -31.68 -3.87
N ILE A 212 16.88 -32.75 -4.48
CA ILE A 212 16.16 -34.02 -4.63
C ILE A 212 15.88 -34.64 -3.24
N LYS A 213 16.90 -34.73 -2.39
CA LYS A 213 16.79 -35.32 -1.04
C LYS A 213 15.70 -34.67 -0.21
N ASN A 214 15.61 -33.33 -0.28
CA ASN A 214 14.66 -32.55 0.49
C ASN A 214 13.34 -32.28 -0.26
N ASN A 215 13.14 -32.87 -1.43
CA ASN A 215 11.97 -32.68 -2.29
C ASN A 215 11.66 -31.20 -2.57
N ILE A 216 12.71 -30.42 -2.90
CA ILE A 216 12.60 -29.00 -3.23
C ILE A 216 12.50 -28.82 -4.74
N HIS A 217 11.44 -28.16 -5.19
CA HIS A 217 11.26 -27.78 -6.59
C HIS A 217 11.80 -26.36 -6.84
N ASN A 218 12.46 -26.16 -8.00
CA ASN A 218 12.98 -24.82 -8.38
C ASN A 218 11.88 -23.75 -8.34
N SER A 219 10.67 -24.08 -8.79
CA SER A 219 9.53 -23.19 -8.78
C SER A 219 9.07 -22.79 -7.37
N GLU A 220 9.16 -23.72 -6.41
CA GLU A 220 8.83 -23.48 -5.01
C GLU A 220 9.87 -22.54 -4.37
N PHE A 221 11.15 -22.81 -4.63
CA PHE A 221 12.25 -21.96 -4.17
C PHE A 221 12.17 -20.54 -4.76
N ALA A 222 11.96 -20.41 -6.07
CA ALA A 222 11.84 -19.12 -6.74
C ALA A 222 10.66 -18.30 -6.22
N LYS A 223 9.50 -18.92 -6.00
CA LYS A 223 8.31 -18.26 -5.40
C LYS A 223 8.60 -17.76 -4.00
N ARG A 224 9.25 -18.60 -3.18
CA ARG A 224 9.58 -18.23 -1.80
C ARG A 224 10.56 -17.09 -1.77
N LEU A 225 11.64 -17.15 -2.55
CA LEU A 225 12.64 -16.07 -2.63
C LEU A 225 12.02 -14.74 -3.04
N LEU A 226 11.22 -14.70 -4.10
CA LEU A 226 10.54 -13.47 -4.51
C LEU A 226 9.55 -12.97 -3.46
N GLY A 227 8.79 -13.87 -2.82
CA GLY A 227 7.88 -13.52 -1.73
C GLY A 227 8.61 -12.90 -0.53
N GLN A 228 9.76 -13.47 -0.13
CA GLN A 228 10.62 -12.94 0.92
C GLN A 228 11.13 -11.54 0.55
N ILE A 229 11.62 -11.33 -0.67
CA ILE A 229 12.11 -10.03 -1.12
C ILE A 229 10.98 -8.99 -1.14
N VAL A 230 9.80 -9.32 -1.67
CA VAL A 230 8.64 -8.40 -1.64
C VAL A 230 8.28 -8.03 -0.21
N PHE A 231 8.29 -9.00 0.70
CA PHE A 231 8.01 -8.73 2.11
C PHE A 231 9.03 -7.76 2.72
N ILE A 232 10.32 -7.88 2.34
CA ILE A 232 11.36 -6.90 2.70
C ILE A 232 11.00 -5.49 2.21
N TYR A 233 10.44 -5.36 1.00
CA TYR A 233 9.99 -4.06 0.48
C TYR A 233 8.88 -3.45 1.34
N PHE A 234 7.94 -4.24 1.86
CA PHE A 234 6.94 -3.76 2.83
C PHE A 234 7.56 -3.34 4.16
N ILE A 235 8.48 -4.14 4.71
CA ILE A 235 9.11 -3.86 6.01
C ILE A 235 10.04 -2.64 5.94
N GLN A 236 10.82 -2.48 4.87
CA GLN A 236 11.64 -1.28 4.69
C GLN A 236 10.80 -0.02 4.56
N LYS A 237 9.59 -0.09 3.96
CA LYS A 237 8.66 1.03 3.88
C LYS A 237 8.19 1.49 5.28
N LYS A 238 8.10 0.56 6.25
CA LYS A 238 7.88 0.87 7.67
C LYS A 238 9.11 1.51 8.35
N GLY A 239 10.29 1.49 7.71
CA GLY A 239 11.52 1.93 8.32
C GLY A 239 12.01 1.01 9.47
N TRP A 240 11.70 -0.28 9.41
CA TRP A 240 12.07 -1.25 10.44
C TRP A 240 13.38 -1.98 10.14
N LEU A 241 13.98 -1.75 8.98
CA LEU A 241 15.24 -2.35 8.57
C LEU A 241 16.36 -1.33 8.58
N GLY A 242 17.57 -1.76 8.97
CA GLY A 242 18.77 -0.95 8.80
C GLY A 242 18.89 0.23 9.75
N ILE A 243 18.31 0.16 10.95
CA ILE A 243 18.42 1.22 11.97
C ILE A 243 19.81 1.19 12.55
N LYS A 244 20.61 2.21 12.24
CA LYS A 244 22.01 2.31 12.69
C LYS A 244 22.10 2.69 14.16
N GLN A 245 23.18 2.24 14.81
CA GLN A 245 23.55 2.66 16.14
C GLN A 245 24.13 4.07 16.11
N ASN A 246 23.77 4.89 17.08
CA ASN A 246 24.32 6.23 17.28
C ASN A 246 25.71 6.15 17.95
N ALA A 247 26.45 7.26 17.94
CA ALA A 247 27.79 7.34 18.54
C ALA A 247 27.79 7.06 20.06
N ASP A 248 26.68 7.29 20.74
CA ASP A 248 26.49 7.04 22.18
C ASP A 248 26.07 5.59 22.50
N GLY A 249 26.03 4.72 21.50
CA GLY A 249 25.57 3.33 21.64
C GLY A 249 24.05 3.13 21.61
N SER A 250 23.26 4.19 21.64
CA SER A 250 21.79 4.12 21.53
C SER A 250 21.36 3.82 20.10
N PHE A 251 20.08 3.49 19.94
CA PHE A 251 19.47 3.31 18.61
C PHE A 251 18.33 4.30 18.40
N ASN A 252 18.17 4.74 17.17
CA ASN A 252 16.99 5.48 16.77
C ASN A 252 15.72 4.64 16.94
N LYS A 253 14.56 5.31 17.02
CA LYS A 253 13.25 4.64 17.16
C LYS A 253 12.94 3.77 15.96
N TRP A 254 12.15 2.71 16.17
CA TRP A 254 11.55 1.93 15.08
C TRP A 254 10.79 2.86 14.13
N GLY A 255 10.98 2.66 12.84
CA GLY A 255 10.43 3.53 11.79
C GLY A 255 11.42 4.55 11.23
N SER A 256 12.65 4.65 11.79
CA SER A 256 13.71 5.56 11.32
C SER A 256 14.66 4.95 10.30
N GLY A 257 14.54 3.65 10.02
CA GLY A 257 15.38 2.97 9.04
C GLY A 257 15.12 3.45 7.61
N PRO A 258 16.10 3.25 6.70
CA PRO A 258 15.99 3.71 5.32
C PRO A 258 14.90 2.95 4.56
N LYS A 259 14.05 3.67 3.83
CA LYS A 259 12.98 3.08 3.00
C LYS A 259 13.49 2.35 1.75
N ASN A 260 14.79 2.44 1.47
CA ASN A 260 15.50 1.76 0.38
C ASN A 260 16.60 0.82 0.91
N PHE A 261 16.37 0.21 2.08
CA PHE A 261 17.33 -0.66 2.75
C PHE A 261 17.87 -1.77 1.86
N PHE A 262 17.02 -2.48 1.12
CA PHE A 262 17.41 -3.62 0.30
C PHE A 262 18.41 -3.21 -0.82
N LYS A 263 18.17 -2.06 -1.45
CA LYS A 263 19.10 -1.49 -2.43
C LYS A 263 20.43 -1.07 -1.79
N LYS A 264 20.40 -0.47 -0.60
CA LYS A 264 21.60 -0.11 0.15
C LYS A 264 22.41 -1.33 0.56
N LEU A 265 21.71 -2.41 0.96
CA LEU A 265 22.34 -3.68 1.29
C LEU A 265 23.06 -4.27 0.06
N PHE A 266 22.41 -4.26 -1.11
CA PHE A 266 23.00 -4.69 -2.37
C PHE A 266 24.18 -3.79 -2.80
N ASN A 267 24.13 -2.49 -2.56
CA ASN A 267 25.21 -1.55 -2.87
C ASN A 267 26.39 -1.60 -1.88
N LYS A 268 26.41 -2.56 -0.95
CA LYS A 268 27.46 -2.76 0.06
C LYS A 268 27.53 -1.66 1.15
N ASP A 269 26.44 -0.91 1.38
CA ASP A 269 26.41 0.13 2.42
C ASP A 269 26.49 -0.46 3.83
N TYR A 270 26.28 -1.77 4.00
CA TYR A 270 26.24 -2.48 5.28
C TYR A 270 27.34 -3.55 5.44
N CYS A 271 27.64 -4.28 4.39
CA CYS A 271 28.68 -5.33 4.38
C CYS A 271 29.18 -5.63 2.95
N ASP A 272 30.41 -6.11 2.84
CA ASP A 272 30.99 -6.60 1.58
C ASP A 272 30.55 -8.03 1.29
N TYR A 273 30.52 -8.40 0.02
CA TYR A 273 30.17 -9.74 -0.46
C TYR A 273 30.76 -10.01 -1.86
N LYS A 274 30.87 -11.29 -2.23
CA LYS A 274 31.14 -11.76 -3.59
C LYS A 274 29.85 -12.17 -4.29
N ASN A 275 29.05 -13.04 -3.67
CA ASN A 275 27.72 -13.41 -4.14
C ASN A 275 26.66 -12.90 -3.14
N PHE A 276 25.79 -12.00 -3.61
CA PHE A 276 24.84 -11.34 -2.74
C PHE A 276 23.83 -12.31 -2.11
N PHE A 277 23.34 -13.28 -2.90
CA PHE A 277 22.38 -14.26 -2.40
C PHE A 277 22.98 -15.08 -1.26
N ASN A 278 24.07 -15.78 -1.55
CA ASN A 278 24.71 -16.70 -0.60
C ASN A 278 25.34 -15.99 0.60
N ASP A 279 26.10 -14.90 0.36
CA ASP A 279 26.89 -14.26 1.39
C ASP A 279 26.09 -13.30 2.29
N VAL A 280 24.96 -12.76 1.79
CA VAL A 280 24.20 -11.71 2.47
C VAL A 280 22.74 -12.08 2.65
N LEU A 281 22.03 -12.45 1.58
CA LEU A 281 20.59 -12.52 1.61
C LEU A 281 20.09 -13.73 2.42
N GLU A 282 20.69 -14.90 2.24
CA GLU A 282 20.39 -16.07 3.05
C GLU A 282 20.67 -15.86 4.53
N PRO A 283 21.88 -15.41 4.97
CA PRO A 283 22.13 -15.09 6.38
C PRO A 283 21.21 -14.00 6.93
N PHE A 284 20.82 -13.04 6.09
CA PHE A 284 19.86 -12.01 6.50
C PHE A 284 18.47 -12.59 6.77
N PHE A 285 17.99 -13.51 5.93
CA PHE A 285 16.72 -14.19 6.17
C PHE A 285 16.73 -15.01 7.46
N ILE A 286 17.82 -15.73 7.73
CA ILE A 286 18.00 -16.44 9.01
C ILE A 286 17.91 -15.44 10.17
N SER A 287 18.64 -14.32 10.08
CA SER A 287 18.65 -13.29 11.13
C SER A 287 17.28 -12.67 11.40
N LEU A 288 16.37 -12.66 10.41
CA LEU A 288 14.98 -12.22 10.60
C LEU A 288 14.11 -13.25 11.33
N SER A 289 14.45 -14.55 11.25
CA SER A 289 13.72 -15.63 11.91
C SER A 289 14.25 -15.99 13.30
N GLU A 290 15.44 -15.52 13.65
CA GLU A 290 16.08 -15.75 14.96
C GLU A 290 15.80 -14.62 15.93
N ASP A 291 15.71 -14.95 17.22
CA ASP A 291 15.59 -13.97 18.31
C ASP A 291 16.97 -13.40 18.66
N LEU A 292 17.36 -12.36 17.92
CA LEU A 292 18.61 -11.67 18.13
C LEU A 292 18.56 -10.79 19.39
N THR A 293 19.63 -10.80 20.19
CA THR A 293 19.77 -9.90 21.34
C THR A 293 19.57 -8.44 20.89
N GLU A 294 18.61 -7.74 21.49
CA GLU A 294 18.22 -6.37 21.15
C GLU A 294 17.85 -6.14 19.68
N ASN A 295 17.51 -7.19 18.94
CA ASN A 295 17.26 -7.13 17.50
C ASN A 295 18.44 -6.59 16.67
N TYR A 296 19.68 -6.81 17.14
CA TYR A 296 20.89 -6.29 16.51
C TYR A 296 21.61 -7.36 15.68
N SER A 297 21.80 -7.09 14.41
CA SER A 297 22.62 -7.90 13.51
C SER A 297 24.08 -7.40 13.54
N ALA A 298 24.98 -8.18 14.13
CA ALA A 298 26.41 -7.86 14.16
C ALA A 298 27.02 -7.80 12.75
N LYS A 299 26.57 -8.66 11.83
CA LYS A 299 27.02 -8.68 10.43
C LYS A 299 26.65 -7.40 9.70
N LEU A 300 25.44 -6.90 9.88
CA LEU A 300 24.93 -5.71 9.20
C LEU A 300 25.16 -4.43 10.01
N LYS A 301 25.60 -4.53 11.25
CA LYS A 301 25.83 -3.41 12.19
C LYS A 301 24.59 -2.49 12.31
N CYS A 302 23.41 -3.08 12.37
CA CYS A 302 22.15 -2.35 12.47
C CYS A 302 21.06 -3.19 13.13
N LYS A 303 19.99 -2.53 13.60
CA LYS A 303 18.78 -3.23 14.04
C LYS A 303 17.95 -3.73 12.89
N ILE A 304 17.42 -4.94 13.05
CA ILE A 304 16.45 -5.61 12.20
C ILE A 304 15.35 -6.23 13.08
N PRO A 305 14.08 -6.31 12.62
CA PRO A 305 13.03 -6.90 13.44
C PRO A 305 13.17 -8.43 13.51
N HIS A 306 12.77 -9.02 14.64
CA HIS A 306 12.45 -10.44 14.69
C HIS A 306 11.07 -10.66 14.01
N LEU A 307 11.02 -11.54 13.01
CA LEU A 307 9.81 -11.88 12.26
C LEU A 307 9.47 -13.33 12.51
N ASN A 308 8.65 -13.56 13.51
CA ASN A 308 8.17 -14.89 13.85
C ASN A 308 7.17 -15.37 12.79
N GLY A 309 7.44 -16.54 12.21
CA GLY A 309 6.60 -17.16 11.20
C GLY A 309 7.39 -17.71 10.03
N GLY A 310 7.01 -18.86 9.51
CA GLY A 310 7.75 -19.69 8.56
C GLY A 310 8.17 -19.06 7.22
N LEU A 311 7.93 -17.74 7.01
CA LEU A 311 8.29 -17.09 5.74
C LEU A 311 9.82 -17.04 5.53
N PHE A 312 10.58 -16.74 6.58
CA PHE A 312 12.04 -16.62 6.51
C PHE A 312 12.80 -17.87 6.95
N GLU A 313 12.11 -18.89 7.44
CA GLU A 313 12.72 -20.18 7.74
C GLU A 313 13.20 -20.92 6.48
N PRO A 314 14.17 -21.83 6.58
CA PRO A 314 14.60 -22.66 5.46
C PRO A 314 13.45 -23.48 4.86
N LEU A 315 13.47 -23.63 3.54
CA LEU A 315 12.48 -24.43 2.83
C LEU A 315 12.77 -25.93 3.04
N LYS A 316 11.86 -26.68 3.68
CA LYS A 316 11.92 -28.16 3.78
C LYS A 316 13.29 -28.71 4.22
N ASN A 317 13.82 -28.24 5.34
CA ASN A 317 15.13 -28.66 5.86
C ASN A 317 16.32 -28.39 4.92
N TYR A 318 16.19 -27.44 4.02
CA TYR A 318 17.30 -26.93 3.23
C TYR A 318 18.35 -26.31 4.15
N ASP A 319 19.59 -26.82 4.05
CA ASP A 319 20.69 -26.34 4.89
C ASP A 319 21.39 -25.15 4.22
N TRP A 320 21.06 -23.97 4.66
CA TRP A 320 21.61 -22.69 4.19
C TRP A 320 23.14 -22.60 4.36
N LEU A 321 23.70 -23.21 5.40
CA LEU A 321 25.11 -23.07 5.73
C LEU A 321 25.99 -24.05 4.93
N GLN A 322 25.43 -25.20 4.54
CA GLN A 322 26.17 -26.26 3.85
C GLN A 322 25.97 -26.29 2.33
N THR A 323 24.99 -25.55 1.83
CA THR A 323 24.62 -25.57 0.41
C THR A 323 24.77 -24.18 -0.20
N GLU A 324 25.90 -23.93 -0.85
CA GLU A 324 26.17 -22.66 -1.52
C GLU A 324 25.38 -22.53 -2.82
N ILE A 325 24.26 -21.83 -2.80
CA ILE A 325 23.50 -21.49 -4.02
C ILE A 325 23.96 -20.14 -4.53
N LEU A 326 24.69 -20.12 -5.65
CA LEU A 326 25.27 -18.91 -6.21
C LEU A 326 24.36 -18.33 -7.31
N ILE A 327 23.20 -17.78 -6.90
CA ILE A 327 22.36 -16.99 -7.81
C ILE A 327 23.16 -15.75 -8.25
N GLU A 328 23.19 -15.51 -9.56
CA GLU A 328 23.97 -14.40 -10.13
C GLU A 328 23.51 -13.03 -9.58
N ASN A 329 24.47 -12.17 -9.22
CA ASN A 329 24.19 -10.83 -8.70
C ASN A 329 23.36 -9.99 -9.68
N ASP A 330 23.50 -10.20 -10.98
CA ASP A 330 22.73 -9.49 -12.02
C ASP A 330 21.24 -9.81 -11.95
N ILE A 331 20.86 -11.03 -11.57
CA ILE A 331 19.45 -11.40 -11.35
C ILE A 331 18.89 -10.63 -10.15
N ILE A 332 19.64 -10.56 -9.06
CA ILE A 332 19.21 -9.78 -7.88
C ILE A 332 19.14 -8.29 -8.21
N LYS A 333 20.10 -7.77 -8.96
CA LYS A 333 20.08 -6.39 -9.44
C LYS A 333 18.83 -6.09 -10.28
N GLU A 334 18.43 -7.03 -11.13
CA GLU A 334 17.22 -6.90 -11.92
C GLU A 334 15.96 -6.90 -11.04
N ILE A 335 15.89 -7.78 -10.04
CA ILE A 335 14.79 -7.78 -9.05
C ILE A 335 14.68 -6.42 -8.38
N ILE A 336 15.81 -5.84 -7.92
CA ILE A 336 15.83 -4.51 -7.32
C ILE A 336 15.36 -3.45 -8.32
N ASN A 337 15.85 -3.48 -9.55
CA ASN A 337 15.48 -2.51 -10.58
C ASN A 337 13.99 -2.56 -10.93
N VAL A 338 13.40 -3.75 -10.94
CA VAL A 338 11.97 -3.93 -11.17
C VAL A 338 11.16 -3.46 -9.98
N PHE A 339 11.49 -3.91 -8.77
CA PHE A 339 10.70 -3.56 -7.58
C PHE A 339 10.83 -2.07 -7.20
N ASP A 340 11.99 -1.46 -7.43
CA ASP A 340 12.19 -0.01 -7.25
C ASP A 340 11.34 0.85 -8.21
N GLN A 341 10.71 0.27 -9.23
CA GLN A 341 9.76 1.01 -10.08
C GLN A 341 8.42 1.25 -9.40
N TYR A 342 8.10 0.42 -8.40
CA TYR A 342 6.82 0.42 -7.71
C TYR A 342 6.94 1.07 -6.32
N ASN A 343 5.91 1.81 -5.95
CA ASN A 343 5.72 2.16 -4.54
C ASN A 343 5.03 0.99 -3.84
N PHE A 344 5.43 0.71 -2.61
CA PHE A 344 4.80 -0.27 -1.74
C PHE A 344 4.08 0.46 -0.62
N THR A 345 2.85 0.08 -0.32
CA THR A 345 2.09 0.65 0.80
C THR A 345 1.82 -0.40 1.87
N ILE A 346 1.89 0.04 3.13
CA ILE A 346 1.55 -0.79 4.29
C ILE A 346 0.17 -0.43 4.86
N PHE A 347 -0.47 0.56 4.25
CA PHE A 347 -1.79 1.00 4.66
C PHE A 347 -2.83 0.26 3.82
N GLU A 348 -3.80 -0.31 4.50
CA GLU A 348 -4.98 -0.87 3.85
C GLU A 348 -5.78 0.25 3.19
N GLU A 349 -6.28 -0.03 2.00
CA GLU A 349 -7.11 0.91 1.25
C GLU A 349 -8.48 1.05 1.90
N ASP A 350 -8.96 2.29 2.00
CA ASP A 350 -10.38 2.56 2.20
C ASP A 350 -11.10 2.44 0.85
N GLU A 351 -12.37 2.02 0.86
CA GLU A 351 -13.19 1.87 -0.37
C GLU A 351 -13.23 3.13 -1.25
N GLU A 352 -12.98 4.28 -0.64
CA GLU A 352 -13.07 5.58 -1.30
C GLU A 352 -11.71 6.18 -1.67
N GLU A 353 -10.57 5.64 -1.18
CA GLU A 353 -9.24 6.15 -1.49
C GLU A 353 -8.24 5.02 -1.73
N SER A 354 -7.73 4.95 -2.96
CA SER A 354 -6.69 4.02 -3.35
C SER A 354 -5.34 4.74 -3.54
N GLU A 355 -4.32 4.27 -2.83
CA GLU A 355 -2.94 4.67 -3.11
C GLU A 355 -2.45 3.89 -4.35
N VAL A 356 -1.86 4.60 -5.32
CA VAL A 356 -1.30 3.96 -6.52
C VAL A 356 0.05 3.33 -6.15
N ALA A 357 -0.03 2.23 -5.41
CA ALA A 357 1.09 1.48 -4.86
C ALA A 357 0.74 -0.02 -4.81
N ILE A 358 1.75 -0.86 -4.62
CA ILE A 358 1.55 -2.29 -4.37
C ILE A 358 1.18 -2.47 -2.90
N ASP A 359 0.04 -3.06 -2.64
CA ASP A 359 -0.42 -3.43 -1.31
C ASP A 359 -0.29 -4.95 -1.05
N PRO A 360 -0.40 -5.41 0.20
CA PRO A 360 -0.31 -6.84 0.52
C PRO A 360 -1.40 -7.69 -0.14
N GLU A 361 -2.59 -7.13 -0.41
CA GLU A 361 -3.69 -7.84 -1.09
C GLU A 361 -3.35 -8.13 -2.54
N MET A 362 -2.77 -7.17 -3.24
CA MET A 362 -2.30 -7.36 -4.62
C MET A 362 -1.27 -8.48 -4.70
N LEU A 363 -0.38 -8.58 -3.71
CA LEU A 363 0.58 -9.68 -3.66
C LEU A 363 -0.11 -11.03 -3.55
N GLY A 364 -1.18 -11.15 -2.76
CA GLY A 364 -2.00 -12.35 -2.68
C GLY A 364 -2.54 -12.78 -4.05
N LYS A 365 -3.09 -11.84 -4.82
CA LYS A 365 -3.56 -12.07 -6.20
C LYS A 365 -2.43 -12.49 -7.15
N VAL A 366 -1.25 -11.88 -7.04
CA VAL A 366 -0.08 -12.20 -7.85
C VAL A 366 0.39 -13.64 -7.56
N LEU A 367 0.51 -14.01 -6.29
CA LEU A 367 0.93 -15.36 -5.88
C LEU A 367 -0.09 -16.44 -6.33
N GLU A 368 -1.38 -16.16 -6.21
CA GLU A 368 -2.44 -17.03 -6.70
C GLU A 368 -2.32 -17.26 -8.21
N ASN A 369 -2.10 -16.21 -8.98
CA ASN A 369 -1.99 -16.28 -10.44
C ASN A 369 -0.73 -17.03 -10.93
N LEU A 370 0.30 -17.16 -10.10
CA LEU A 370 1.47 -17.99 -10.38
C LEU A 370 1.22 -19.51 -10.18
N ILE A 371 0.12 -19.87 -9.52
CA ILE A 371 -0.29 -21.26 -9.37
C ILE A 371 -1.00 -21.69 -10.66
N SER A 372 -0.66 -22.87 -11.20
CA SER A 372 -1.34 -23.35 -12.40
C SER A 372 -2.85 -23.49 -12.19
N ILE A 373 -3.64 -23.26 -13.23
CA ILE A 373 -5.12 -23.38 -13.16
C ILE A 373 -5.53 -24.76 -12.63
N LYS A 374 -4.78 -25.83 -13.02
CA LYS A 374 -5.03 -27.19 -12.57
C LYS A 374 -4.79 -27.34 -11.05
N ASP A 375 -3.67 -26.79 -10.56
CA ASP A 375 -3.33 -26.85 -9.14
C ASP A 375 -4.27 -25.97 -8.31
N ARG A 376 -4.67 -24.78 -8.82
CA ARG A 376 -5.66 -23.93 -8.16
C ARG A 376 -7.00 -24.65 -7.95
N LYS A 377 -7.53 -25.27 -8.99
CA LYS A 377 -8.80 -26.01 -8.94
C LYS A 377 -8.73 -27.20 -7.98
N SER A 378 -7.64 -27.98 -8.04
CA SER A 378 -7.47 -29.17 -7.20
C SER A 378 -7.25 -28.85 -5.72
N LYS A 379 -6.63 -27.69 -5.40
CA LYS A 379 -6.32 -27.28 -4.02
C LYS A 379 -7.31 -26.26 -3.45
N GLY A 380 -8.32 -25.83 -4.24
CA GLY A 380 -9.31 -24.84 -3.81
C GLY A 380 -8.73 -23.47 -3.47
N ILE A 381 -7.60 -23.09 -4.08
CA ILE A 381 -6.92 -21.82 -3.81
C ILE A 381 -7.57 -20.74 -4.67
N PHE A 382 -8.45 -19.94 -4.05
CA PHE A 382 -9.08 -18.77 -4.65
C PHE A 382 -9.03 -17.61 -3.67
N TYR A 383 -8.60 -16.46 -4.17
CA TYR A 383 -8.62 -15.22 -3.40
C TYR A 383 -10.05 -14.69 -3.31
N THR A 384 -10.51 -14.41 -2.11
CA THR A 384 -11.82 -13.80 -1.90
C THR A 384 -11.71 -12.29 -2.00
N PRO A 385 -12.47 -11.61 -2.89
CA PRO A 385 -12.43 -10.16 -3.02
C PRO A 385 -12.73 -9.46 -1.68
N ARG A 386 -11.99 -8.39 -1.38
CA ARG A 386 -12.07 -7.66 -0.11
C ARG A 386 -13.50 -7.23 0.24
N GLN A 387 -14.28 -6.78 -0.74
CA GLN A 387 -15.68 -6.39 -0.52
C GLN A 387 -16.53 -7.54 0.03
N VAL A 388 -16.27 -8.77 -0.45
CA VAL A 388 -16.97 -9.97 0.05
C VAL A 388 -16.51 -10.30 1.46
N VAL A 389 -15.19 -10.25 1.73
CA VAL A 389 -14.62 -10.45 3.07
C VAL A 389 -15.23 -9.47 4.06
N LYS A 390 -15.22 -8.18 3.73
CA LYS A 390 -15.79 -7.11 4.56
C LYS A 390 -17.27 -7.34 4.85
N TYR A 391 -18.06 -7.63 3.81
CA TYR A 391 -19.48 -7.91 3.95
C TYR A 391 -19.73 -9.09 4.91
N MET A 392 -18.97 -10.18 4.77
CA MET A 392 -19.10 -11.35 5.62
C MET A 392 -18.69 -11.05 7.07
N VAL A 393 -17.60 -10.33 7.27
CA VAL A 393 -17.10 -9.91 8.59
C VAL A 393 -18.11 -9.02 9.29
N GLU A 394 -18.59 -7.96 8.63
CA GLU A 394 -19.57 -7.04 9.19
C GLU A 394 -20.87 -7.77 9.61
N ASN A 395 -21.39 -8.62 8.73
CA ASN A 395 -22.61 -9.37 9.04
C ASN A 395 -22.40 -10.38 10.17
N SER A 396 -21.26 -11.06 10.22
CA SER A 396 -20.97 -12.04 11.30
C SER A 396 -20.88 -11.35 12.65
N VAL A 397 -20.16 -10.22 12.75
CA VAL A 397 -20.07 -9.46 14.01
C VAL A 397 -21.42 -8.84 14.37
N PHE A 398 -22.18 -8.35 13.38
CA PHE A 398 -23.52 -7.83 13.59
C PHE A 398 -24.46 -8.89 14.20
N LEU A 399 -24.49 -10.09 13.63
CA LEU A 399 -25.30 -11.20 14.11
C LEU A 399 -24.86 -11.67 15.50
N TYR A 400 -23.54 -11.74 15.74
CA TYR A 400 -22.99 -12.07 17.04
C TYR A 400 -23.47 -11.11 18.13
N LEU A 401 -23.34 -9.80 17.90
CA LEU A 401 -23.80 -8.79 18.84
C LEU A 401 -25.35 -8.85 18.99
N LYS A 402 -26.09 -8.93 17.89
CA LYS A 402 -27.54 -9.03 17.91
C LYS A 402 -28.03 -10.20 18.78
N ASN A 403 -27.42 -11.38 18.59
CA ASN A 403 -27.80 -12.58 19.33
C ASN A 403 -27.39 -12.53 20.82
N SER A 404 -26.41 -11.69 21.16
CA SER A 404 -25.97 -11.47 22.54
C SER A 404 -26.93 -10.60 23.37
N PHE A 405 -27.89 -9.94 22.71
CA PHE A 405 -28.94 -9.15 23.34
C PHE A 405 -30.32 -9.74 23.01
N LYS A 406 -31.19 -9.77 23.99
CA LYS A 406 -32.57 -10.33 23.84
C LYS A 406 -33.60 -9.30 23.35
N ASP A 407 -33.16 -8.08 23.02
CA ASP A 407 -34.04 -6.96 22.68
C ASP A 407 -34.23 -6.88 21.16
N GLU A 408 -35.47 -6.89 20.68
CA GLU A 408 -35.81 -6.88 19.25
C GLU A 408 -35.41 -5.56 18.53
N ASN A 409 -35.39 -4.46 19.28
CA ASN A 409 -35.10 -3.12 18.70
C ASN A 409 -33.59 -2.85 18.47
N ILE A 410 -32.70 -3.71 18.95
CA ILE A 410 -31.25 -3.53 18.86
C ILE A 410 -30.73 -3.48 17.42
N THR A 411 -31.47 -4.02 16.46
CA THR A 411 -31.06 -4.06 15.04
C THR A 411 -30.80 -2.66 14.50
N GLN A 412 -31.63 -1.69 14.84
CA GLN A 412 -31.51 -0.31 14.38
C GLN A 412 -30.33 0.39 15.07
N ASP A 413 -30.16 0.20 16.37
CA ASP A 413 -29.06 0.77 17.15
C ASP A 413 -27.70 0.22 16.70
N LEU A 414 -27.61 -1.09 16.46
CA LEU A 414 -26.39 -1.70 15.89
C LEU A 414 -26.12 -1.21 14.48
N SER A 415 -27.13 -1.01 13.63
CA SER A 415 -26.95 -0.46 12.30
C SER A 415 -26.37 0.96 12.35
N ILE A 416 -26.82 1.78 13.29
CA ILE A 416 -26.25 3.11 13.53
C ILE A 416 -24.80 2.99 14.02
N PHE A 417 -24.53 2.10 14.96
CA PHE A 417 -23.19 1.86 15.49
C PHE A 417 -22.18 1.46 14.41
N PHE A 418 -22.59 0.62 13.44
CA PHE A 418 -21.74 0.11 12.37
C PHE A 418 -21.51 1.12 11.25
N LYS A 419 -22.49 2.00 10.96
CA LYS A 419 -22.45 2.87 9.77
C LYS A 419 -22.09 4.32 10.04
N ASN A 420 -22.41 4.85 11.24
CA ASN A 420 -22.31 6.28 11.49
C ASN A 420 -21.78 6.61 12.88
N GLU A 421 -20.51 7.00 12.94
CA GLU A 421 -19.81 7.33 14.18
C GLU A 421 -20.47 8.50 14.94
N LYS A 422 -20.89 9.57 14.24
CA LYS A 422 -21.52 10.74 14.86
C LYS A 422 -22.89 10.41 15.47
N LEU A 423 -23.71 9.64 14.76
CA LEU A 423 -25.02 9.20 15.27
C LEU A 423 -24.87 8.18 16.39
N ALA A 424 -23.81 7.37 16.36
CA ALA A 424 -23.51 6.43 17.43
C ALA A 424 -23.27 7.14 18.77
N GLN A 425 -22.57 8.27 18.79
CA GLN A 425 -22.27 9.04 20.00
C GLN A 425 -23.54 9.57 20.71
N SER A 426 -24.59 9.90 19.98
CA SER A 426 -25.87 10.37 20.53
C SER A 426 -26.86 9.24 20.83
N ASN A 427 -26.54 8.00 20.49
CA ASN A 427 -27.43 6.87 20.63
C ASN A 427 -27.59 6.41 22.10
N LYS A 428 -28.81 6.46 22.62
CA LYS A 428 -29.13 6.12 24.03
C LYS A 428 -28.84 4.66 24.38
N PHE A 429 -29.11 3.75 23.48
CA PHE A 429 -28.85 2.31 23.70
C PHE A 429 -27.34 2.06 23.81
N LEU A 430 -26.54 2.61 22.90
CA LEU A 430 -25.09 2.48 22.94
C LEU A 430 -24.52 3.09 24.21
N LYS A 431 -24.99 4.28 24.61
CA LYS A 431 -24.58 4.96 25.85
C LYS A 431 -24.89 4.14 27.11
N LYS A 432 -25.93 3.34 27.08
CA LYS A 432 -26.30 2.44 28.20
C LYS A 432 -25.49 1.15 28.21
N ASN A 433 -25.15 0.61 27.02
CA ASN A 433 -24.64 -0.75 26.88
C ASN A 433 -23.16 -0.80 26.41
N PHE A 434 -22.44 0.33 26.28
CA PHE A 434 -21.10 0.37 25.68
C PHE A 434 -20.10 -0.57 26.35
N LYS A 435 -20.11 -0.70 27.68
CA LYS A 435 -19.21 -1.63 28.38
C LYS A 435 -19.48 -3.07 27.99
N ARG A 436 -20.75 -3.47 27.94
CA ARG A 436 -21.15 -4.83 27.56
C ARG A 436 -20.80 -5.12 26.11
N ILE A 437 -20.97 -4.15 25.21
CA ILE A 437 -20.58 -4.29 23.79
C ILE A 437 -19.07 -4.42 23.69
N ASP A 438 -18.30 -3.60 24.41
CA ASP A 438 -16.83 -3.70 24.42
C ASP A 438 -16.34 -5.04 24.96
N ASP A 439 -16.94 -5.54 26.04
CA ASP A 439 -16.60 -6.85 26.60
C ASP A 439 -16.93 -8.00 25.63
N LEU A 440 -18.07 -7.93 24.94
CA LEU A 440 -18.42 -8.91 23.90
C LEU A 440 -17.41 -8.89 22.75
N LEU A 441 -17.04 -7.70 22.26
CA LEU A 441 -16.05 -7.56 21.18
C LEU A 441 -14.65 -7.98 21.61
N LYS A 442 -14.27 -7.74 22.87
CA LYS A 442 -12.97 -8.12 23.43
C LYS A 442 -12.81 -9.64 23.57
N ASN A 443 -13.88 -10.33 23.92
CA ASN A 443 -13.87 -11.77 24.24
C ASN A 443 -14.46 -12.64 23.11
N ILE A 444 -14.69 -12.10 21.94
CA ILE A 444 -15.21 -12.85 20.80
C ILE A 444 -14.24 -13.97 20.40
N LEU A 445 -14.76 -15.17 20.27
CA LEU A 445 -14.02 -16.33 19.77
C LEU A 445 -14.30 -16.51 18.29
N ILE A 446 -13.23 -16.64 17.51
CA ILE A 446 -13.27 -16.68 16.05
C ILE A 446 -12.59 -17.94 15.57
N CYS A 447 -13.22 -18.64 14.64
CA CYS A 447 -12.64 -19.78 13.95
C CYS A 447 -12.79 -19.58 12.44
N ASP A 448 -11.66 -19.56 11.75
CA ASP A 448 -11.59 -19.63 10.28
C ASP A 448 -10.95 -20.97 9.88
N PRO A 449 -11.77 -21.96 9.48
CA PRO A 449 -11.25 -23.30 9.14
C PRO A 449 -10.50 -23.34 7.81
N ALA A 450 -10.53 -22.25 7.03
CA ALA A 450 -9.92 -22.16 5.71
C ALA A 450 -9.13 -20.84 5.55
N ILE A 451 -8.31 -20.53 6.54
CA ILE A 451 -7.66 -19.22 6.72
C ILE A 451 -6.96 -18.65 5.46
N GLY A 452 -6.43 -19.52 4.60
CA GLY A 452 -5.78 -19.12 3.34
C GLY A 452 -4.71 -18.04 3.54
N SER A 453 -4.89 -16.88 2.90
CA SER A 453 -4.03 -15.71 3.04
C SER A 453 -4.24 -14.93 4.35
N GLY A 454 -5.20 -15.30 5.17
CA GLY A 454 -5.55 -14.57 6.40
C GLY A 454 -6.45 -13.34 6.19
N ALA A 455 -7.05 -13.19 5.01
CA ALA A 455 -7.89 -12.03 4.69
C ALA A 455 -9.03 -11.82 5.68
N TYR A 456 -9.74 -12.90 6.05
CA TYR A 456 -10.85 -12.82 7.01
C TYR A 456 -10.42 -12.42 8.43
N PRO A 457 -9.43 -13.09 9.07
CA PRO A 457 -9.03 -12.71 10.42
C PRO A 457 -8.40 -11.31 10.49
N VAL A 458 -7.69 -10.87 9.46
CA VAL A 458 -7.12 -9.50 9.41
C VAL A 458 -8.23 -8.46 9.33
N GLU A 459 -9.19 -8.62 8.39
CA GLU A 459 -10.32 -7.69 8.26
C GLU A 459 -11.16 -7.68 9.54
N LEU A 460 -11.41 -8.84 10.13
CA LEU A 460 -12.17 -8.97 11.38
C LEU A 460 -11.48 -8.26 12.55
N MET A 461 -10.17 -8.43 12.69
CA MET A 461 -9.37 -7.72 13.70
C MET A 461 -9.48 -6.20 13.52
N ASN A 462 -9.29 -5.70 12.30
CA ASN A 462 -9.39 -4.29 11.99
C ASN A 462 -10.80 -3.74 12.27
N PHE A 463 -11.81 -4.50 11.89
CA PHE A 463 -13.20 -4.11 12.12
C PHE A 463 -13.55 -4.05 13.61
N ILE A 464 -13.18 -5.06 14.40
CA ILE A 464 -13.37 -5.05 15.86
C ILE A 464 -12.64 -3.87 16.50
N VAL A 465 -11.39 -3.62 16.13
CA VAL A 465 -10.62 -2.46 16.62
C VAL A 465 -11.34 -1.15 16.28
N SER A 466 -11.88 -1.01 15.08
CA SER A 466 -12.63 0.19 14.67
C SER A 466 -13.88 0.40 15.50
N LEU A 467 -14.67 -0.66 15.74
CA LEU A 467 -15.87 -0.61 16.59
C LEU A 467 -15.52 -0.24 18.03
N ARG A 468 -14.48 -0.85 18.60
CA ARG A 468 -14.03 -0.53 19.96
C ARG A 468 -13.53 0.92 20.09
N ARG A 469 -12.85 1.46 19.08
CA ARG A 469 -12.47 2.89 19.04
C ARG A 469 -13.68 3.81 19.07
N ARG A 470 -14.77 3.48 18.38
CA ARG A 470 -16.03 4.25 18.43
C ARG A 470 -16.66 4.27 19.83
N LEU A 471 -16.42 3.23 20.64
CA LEU A 471 -16.90 3.18 22.03
C LEU A 471 -16.06 4.02 23.00
N ASN A 472 -14.82 4.37 22.66
CA ASN A 472 -13.92 5.13 23.55
C ASN A 472 -14.52 6.46 24.02
N VAL A 473 -15.29 7.13 23.18
CA VAL A 473 -15.98 8.39 23.55
C VAL A 473 -16.82 8.23 24.80
N PHE A 474 -17.49 7.08 24.97
CA PHE A 474 -18.32 6.81 26.14
C PHE A 474 -17.51 6.47 27.42
N PHE A 475 -16.24 6.11 27.27
CA PHE A 475 -15.33 5.91 28.40
C PHE A 475 -14.71 7.24 28.86
N GLU A 476 -14.48 8.18 27.96
CA GLU A 476 -13.90 9.51 28.25
C GLU A 476 -14.92 10.43 28.92
N ASP A 477 -16.19 10.38 28.54
CA ASP A 477 -17.28 11.16 29.16
C ASP A 477 -17.55 10.80 30.65
N LYS A 478 -16.87 9.82 31.20
CA LYS A 478 -17.02 9.36 32.60
C LYS A 478 -15.81 9.65 33.49
N LYS A 479 -14.79 10.33 32.95
CA LYS A 479 -13.69 10.91 33.73
C LYS A 479 -13.96 12.36 34.02
#